data_93ba9842ff4b810f06d03c8470130371
#
_entry.id   93ba9842ff4b810f06d03c8470130371
#
_cell.length_a   1.000
_cell.length_b   1.000
_cell.length_c   1.000
_cell.angle_alpha   90.00
_cell.angle_beta   90.00
_cell.angle_gamma   90.00
#
_symmetry.space_group_name_H-M   'P 1'
#
loop_
_entity.id
_entity.type
_entity.pdbx_description
1 polymer ?
#
loop_
_entity_poly.entity_id
_entity_poly.type
_entity_poly.pdbx_seq_one_letter_code
_entity_poly.pdbx_strand_id
1 'polypeptide(L)'
;MGTPNTTRPKRAGLSAITTLLAGLTFLLTAGAANATPAHNSSQITRSSGAAAASASATGVSAAAVAAVAQAALTGPAAGSWGGGRLDLFYRNSRDGRLAHQWYLPGPLATWTAAESLGGTLTSQPAVASWAAGRYDVFARGTDNAVWHKWFSGGKWSGWESLGGAASSSPAAAAWGVGRLDLFVRGTDNRLYTKHYATSTGWSGWGSLGGALTSGPAVASWGSGRLDVFVRGTNSAVWHKWFSGGKWSGWQSLGGQIVGEPAAASAGAGKLDLFVRGTNNALFTRFNIPGVGWSPLTSLGGTLTASPSATVPAAGVMTAFVRGANGLYYYRQRSAAGMWSGWQAADAALAFRGLGAWADIYDYSALNPATAVADLKAHGVRTLYLGTARYDSAADILYPNDVAAWLAAAHTAGIRVVGWYVPDYSDLTRDVRRTLAIASYVSPAGQRFDAVGIDSEYPLTVPSPSAWNQAVATHLAQVRAGTVLPVVAIVLPPVLMQGWPDPSRWANFPWSAIGANANAVAPESYWTSYTPANRCAAGDPQYCAYQYTHDNVLLSGQYTGLAVHVIGGSGSAATVAQVADYVRAARETAAAGGSFYDYLTTNPGSWPYLEQLNP
;
A
#
# COMPACT_ATOMS: atom_id res chain seq x y z
N MET A 1 -24.36 -24.12 -42.27
CA MET A 1 -23.10 -23.90 -41.54
C MET A 1 -23.49 -23.70 -40.10
N GLY A 2 -23.31 -24.73 -39.26
CA GLY A 2 -23.80 -24.76 -37.89
C GLY A 2 -22.86 -24.00 -36.95
N THR A 3 -23.42 -23.14 -36.18
CA THR A 3 -22.75 -22.50 -35.04
C THR A 3 -22.49 -23.54 -33.96
N PRO A 4 -21.30 -23.59 -33.35
CA PRO A 4 -21.07 -24.49 -32.22
C PRO A 4 -21.84 -23.99 -30.99
N ASN A 5 -22.72 -24.86 -30.50
CA ASN A 5 -23.50 -24.68 -29.30
C ASN A 5 -22.56 -24.89 -28.07
N THR A 6 -21.98 -23.81 -27.55
CA THR A 6 -21.19 -23.86 -26.32
C THR A 6 -22.14 -23.84 -25.11
N THR A 7 -22.54 -25.01 -24.65
CA THR A 7 -23.27 -25.18 -23.39
C THR A 7 -22.35 -24.75 -22.24
N ARG A 8 -22.72 -23.66 -21.59
CA ARG A 8 -22.05 -23.17 -20.36
C ARG A 8 -22.19 -24.23 -19.23
N PRO A 9 -21.15 -24.51 -18.47
CA PRO A 9 -21.24 -25.47 -17.36
C PRO A 9 -22.21 -24.98 -16.29
N LYS A 10 -23.06 -25.87 -15.80
CA LYS A 10 -24.01 -25.60 -14.71
C LYS A 10 -23.27 -25.64 -13.38
N ARG A 11 -23.77 -24.86 -12.42
CA ARG A 11 -23.36 -24.80 -11.00
C ARG A 11 -23.08 -26.20 -10.39
N ALA A 12 -21.88 -26.70 -10.50
CA ALA A 12 -21.44 -27.91 -9.79
C ALA A 12 -20.39 -27.59 -8.70
N GLY A 13 -20.03 -26.32 -8.51
CA GLY A 13 -18.89 -25.93 -7.69
C GLY A 13 -19.16 -25.81 -6.19
N LEU A 14 -20.35 -25.36 -5.75
CA LEU A 14 -20.60 -25.21 -4.30
C LEU A 14 -20.73 -26.54 -3.57
N SER A 15 -21.26 -27.59 -4.22
CA SER A 15 -21.41 -28.91 -3.60
C SER A 15 -20.08 -29.65 -3.41
N ALA A 16 -19.07 -29.33 -4.24
CA ALA A 16 -17.74 -29.95 -4.14
C ALA A 16 -16.92 -29.39 -2.97
N ILE A 17 -17.02 -28.10 -2.68
CA ILE A 17 -16.30 -27.45 -1.55
C ILE A 17 -16.84 -27.96 -0.21
N THR A 18 -18.15 -28.11 -0.08
CA THR A 18 -18.79 -28.62 1.15
C THR A 18 -18.50 -30.13 1.36
N THR A 19 -18.40 -30.91 0.29
CA THR A 19 -18.13 -32.35 0.36
C THR A 19 -16.64 -32.65 0.62
N LEU A 20 -15.73 -31.78 0.17
CA LEU A 20 -14.29 -31.93 0.41
C LEU A 20 -13.90 -31.72 1.87
N LEU A 21 -14.55 -30.80 2.57
CA LEU A 21 -14.33 -30.54 3.99
C LEU A 21 -14.90 -31.64 4.90
N ALA A 22 -16.01 -32.27 4.52
CA ALA A 22 -16.57 -33.42 5.22
C ALA A 22 -15.63 -34.64 5.16
N GLY A 23 -14.88 -34.81 4.04
CA GLY A 23 -13.89 -35.89 3.90
C GLY A 23 -12.69 -35.78 4.84
N LEU A 24 -12.30 -34.58 5.24
CA LEU A 24 -11.18 -34.36 6.17
C LEU A 24 -11.53 -34.69 7.63
N THR A 25 -12.80 -34.65 8.00
CA THR A 25 -13.28 -34.97 9.36
C THR A 25 -13.32 -36.50 9.60
N PHE A 26 -13.39 -37.32 8.56
CA PHE A 26 -13.53 -38.78 8.70
C PHE A 26 -12.21 -39.56 8.85
N LEU A 27 -11.05 -38.95 8.64
CA LEU A 27 -9.74 -39.61 8.76
C LEU A 27 -9.10 -39.52 10.16
N LEU A 28 -9.78 -38.93 11.14
CA LEU A 28 -9.27 -38.73 12.52
C LEU A 28 -9.94 -39.60 13.60
N THR A 29 -10.73 -40.62 13.23
CA THR A 29 -11.42 -41.46 14.22
C THR A 29 -11.01 -42.95 14.20
N ALA A 30 -9.78 -43.24 13.87
CA ALA A 30 -9.26 -44.62 14.03
C ALA A 30 -7.95 -44.60 14.81
N GLY A 31 -8.04 -44.71 16.13
CA GLY A 31 -6.88 -45.06 16.95
C GLY A 31 -6.69 -44.29 18.25
N ALA A 32 -7.48 -44.57 19.27
CA ALA A 32 -7.04 -44.55 20.67
C ALA A 32 -8.01 -45.34 21.54
N ALA A 33 -7.61 -46.50 21.91
CA ALA A 33 -8.22 -47.28 22.98
C ALA A 33 -7.40 -47.12 24.26
N ASN A 34 -8.14 -46.81 25.36
CA ASN A 34 -7.82 -47.12 26.76
C ASN A 34 -6.54 -46.58 27.42
N ALA A 35 -6.74 -45.61 28.32
CA ALA A 35 -6.27 -45.73 29.71
C ALA A 35 -6.81 -44.57 30.57
N THR A 36 -7.67 -44.90 31.51
CA THR A 36 -8.01 -44.05 32.67
C THR A 36 -6.87 -44.15 33.71
N PRO A 37 -6.56 -43.07 34.40
CA PRO A 37 -6.39 -43.16 35.85
C PRO A 37 -7.12 -42.04 36.64
N ALA A 38 -7.36 -42.42 37.89
CA ALA A 38 -8.20 -41.86 38.90
C ALA A 38 -7.84 -40.46 39.42
N HIS A 39 -8.89 -39.84 40.00
CA HIS A 39 -8.83 -38.67 40.85
C HIS A 39 -7.76 -38.70 41.94
N ASN A 40 -7.11 -37.55 42.13
CA ASN A 40 -6.74 -37.15 43.48
C ASN A 40 -6.83 -35.61 43.61
N SER A 41 -7.71 -35.18 44.47
CA SER A 41 -7.89 -33.84 44.96
C SER A 41 -6.83 -33.52 46.03
N SER A 42 -6.08 -32.43 45.87
CA SER A 42 -5.43 -31.79 47.01
C SER A 42 -5.43 -30.27 46.81
N GLN A 43 -6.16 -29.62 47.72
CA GLN A 43 -6.09 -28.17 47.93
C GLN A 43 -4.67 -27.75 48.29
N ILE A 44 -4.20 -26.65 47.71
CA ILE A 44 -3.08 -25.88 48.27
C ILE A 44 -3.48 -24.42 48.44
N THR A 45 -3.41 -24.03 49.70
CA THR A 45 -3.59 -22.72 50.28
C THR A 45 -2.65 -21.66 49.69
N ARG A 46 -3.17 -20.44 49.58
CA ARG A 46 -2.40 -19.22 49.28
C ARG A 46 -1.35 -18.94 50.36
N SER A 47 -0.12 -18.71 49.96
CA SER A 47 0.81 -17.91 50.74
C SER A 47 1.46 -16.86 49.81
N SER A 48 1.32 -15.62 50.24
CA SER A 48 1.99 -14.45 49.68
C SER A 48 3.49 -14.48 49.96
N GLY A 49 4.30 -14.34 48.90
CA GLY A 49 5.74 -14.17 49.03
C GLY A 49 6.27 -13.48 47.80
N ALA A 50 6.49 -12.16 47.88
CA ALA A 50 7.17 -11.39 46.87
C ALA A 50 8.68 -11.76 46.85
N ALA A 51 9.15 -12.24 45.70
CA ALA A 51 10.57 -12.24 45.37
C ALA A 51 10.74 -11.63 43.98
N ALA A 52 11.24 -10.38 43.98
CA ALA A 52 11.63 -9.70 42.75
C ALA A 52 12.88 -10.36 42.18
N ALA A 53 12.75 -11.04 41.05
CA ALA A 53 13.88 -11.38 40.20
C ALA A 53 14.09 -10.25 39.19
N SER A 54 15.09 -9.41 39.42
CA SER A 54 15.56 -8.41 38.48
C SER A 54 16.28 -9.11 37.32
N ALA A 55 15.59 -9.27 36.19
CA ALA A 55 16.23 -9.52 34.91
C ALA A 55 16.77 -8.18 34.40
N SER A 56 18.09 -8.03 34.36
CA SER A 56 18.77 -6.89 33.73
C SER A 56 18.47 -6.87 32.25
N ALA A 57 17.48 -6.07 31.85
CA ALA A 57 17.30 -5.67 30.47
C ALA A 57 18.51 -4.78 30.10
N THR A 58 19.34 -5.27 29.17
CA THR A 58 20.39 -4.48 28.53
C THR A 58 19.76 -3.22 27.96
N GLY A 59 20.07 -2.10 28.59
CA GLY A 59 19.48 -0.79 28.29
C GLY A 59 19.82 -0.33 26.86
N VAL A 60 18.86 -0.43 25.97
CA VAL A 60 18.86 0.37 24.73
C VAL A 60 18.69 1.82 25.18
N SER A 61 19.71 2.65 24.97
CA SER A 61 19.69 4.05 25.42
C SER A 61 18.49 4.79 24.80
N ALA A 62 17.89 5.71 25.57
CA ALA A 62 16.80 6.57 25.09
C ALA A 62 17.16 7.29 23.77
N ALA A 63 18.45 7.55 23.53
CA ALA A 63 18.96 8.08 22.28
C ALA A 63 18.85 7.09 21.11
N ALA A 64 19.05 5.79 21.35
CA ALA A 64 18.86 4.75 20.33
C ALA A 64 17.38 4.53 19.99
N VAL A 65 16.50 4.58 21.01
CA VAL A 65 15.03 4.52 20.80
C VAL A 65 14.55 5.78 20.07
N ALA A 66 15.07 6.95 20.39
CA ALA A 66 14.77 8.20 19.69
C ALA A 66 15.30 8.19 18.24
N ALA A 67 16.49 7.63 18.00
CA ALA A 67 17.06 7.50 16.67
C ALA A 67 16.28 6.51 15.80
N VAL A 68 15.82 5.39 16.37
CA VAL A 68 14.94 4.43 15.67
C VAL A 68 13.56 5.04 15.39
N ALA A 69 12.99 5.78 16.34
CA ALA A 69 11.73 6.49 16.15
C ALA A 69 11.87 7.61 15.09
N GLN A 70 13.00 8.31 15.04
CA GLN A 70 13.26 9.36 14.05
C GLN A 70 13.56 8.80 12.65
N ALA A 71 14.18 7.64 12.57
CA ALA A 71 14.37 6.93 11.30
C ALA A 71 13.06 6.37 10.71
N ALA A 72 12.04 6.13 11.53
CA ALA A 72 10.74 5.62 11.12
C ALA A 72 9.81 6.70 10.49
N LEU A 73 10.15 7.99 10.59
CA LEU A 73 9.27 9.12 10.26
C LEU A 73 9.73 9.94 9.05
N THR A 74 10.44 9.32 8.10
CA THR A 74 10.81 10.02 6.85
C THR A 74 9.58 10.27 5.98
N GLY A 75 9.50 11.49 5.42
CA GLY A 75 8.48 11.86 4.43
C GLY A 75 8.75 11.23 3.05
N PRO A 76 7.83 11.37 2.11
CA PRO A 76 8.04 10.98 0.73
C PRO A 76 8.82 12.05 -0.04
N ALA A 77 9.38 11.68 -1.19
CA ALA A 77 9.78 12.60 -2.24
C ALA A 77 8.86 12.44 -3.45
N ALA A 78 8.29 13.53 -3.91
CA ALA A 78 7.38 13.54 -5.05
C ALA A 78 8.15 13.92 -6.31
N GLY A 79 8.03 13.11 -7.36
CA GLY A 79 8.63 13.35 -8.67
C GLY A 79 7.58 13.49 -9.76
N SER A 80 7.94 14.25 -10.80
CA SER A 80 7.22 14.29 -12.06
C SER A 80 8.18 14.68 -13.17
N TRP A 81 8.03 14.08 -14.33
CA TRP A 81 8.67 14.54 -15.58
C TRP A 81 7.68 15.22 -16.54
N GLY A 82 6.48 15.60 -16.03
CA GLY A 82 5.41 16.20 -16.82
C GLY A 82 4.42 15.18 -17.38
N GLY A 83 3.51 15.64 -18.23
CA GLY A 83 2.50 14.78 -18.87
C GLY A 83 1.48 14.13 -17.94
N GLY A 84 1.25 14.69 -16.75
CA GLY A 84 0.36 14.12 -15.73
C GLY A 84 1.00 13.04 -14.86
N ARG A 85 2.27 12.71 -15.10
CA ARG A 85 3.01 11.69 -14.34
C ARG A 85 3.20 12.13 -12.89
N LEU A 86 2.91 11.23 -11.95
CA LEU A 86 3.19 11.38 -10.53
C LEU A 86 3.94 10.15 -10.05
N ASP A 87 5.07 10.37 -9.42
CA ASP A 87 5.90 9.33 -8.81
C ASP A 87 6.18 9.67 -7.35
N LEU A 88 6.19 8.64 -6.51
CA LEU A 88 6.45 8.75 -5.09
C LEU A 88 7.63 7.85 -4.72
N PHE A 89 8.65 8.47 -4.17
CA PHE A 89 9.84 7.81 -3.66
C PHE A 89 9.89 7.93 -2.15
N TYR A 90 10.18 6.86 -1.45
CA TYR A 90 10.25 6.89 0.01
C TYR A 90 11.19 5.81 0.57
N ARG A 91 11.65 6.05 1.77
CA ARG A 91 12.36 5.03 2.52
C ARG A 91 11.34 4.03 3.08
N ASN A 92 11.45 2.78 2.68
CA ASN A 92 10.63 1.71 3.22
C ASN A 92 10.94 1.53 4.71
N SER A 93 9.90 1.54 5.55
CA SER A 93 10.05 1.45 7.01
C SER A 93 10.48 0.06 7.50
N ARG A 94 10.29 -0.99 6.69
CA ARG A 94 10.64 -2.38 7.05
C ARG A 94 12.12 -2.68 6.87
N ASP A 95 12.71 -2.26 5.76
CA ASP A 95 14.07 -2.66 5.36
C ASP A 95 15.02 -1.48 5.10
N GLY A 96 14.50 -0.25 5.18
CA GLY A 96 15.27 0.97 4.95
C GLY A 96 15.66 1.23 3.50
N ARG A 97 15.19 0.44 2.55
CA ARG A 97 15.50 0.57 1.13
C ARG A 97 14.67 1.68 0.47
N LEU A 98 15.14 2.16 -0.67
CA LEU A 98 14.36 3.05 -1.52
C LEU A 98 13.21 2.28 -2.14
N ALA A 99 11.98 2.74 -1.88
CA ALA A 99 10.76 2.28 -2.52
C ALA A 99 10.28 3.32 -3.53
N HIS A 100 9.71 2.87 -4.64
CA HIS A 100 9.16 3.69 -5.70
C HIS A 100 7.80 3.16 -6.13
N GLN A 101 6.82 4.05 -6.27
CA GLN A 101 5.51 3.76 -6.84
C GLN A 101 5.04 4.96 -7.65
N TRP A 102 4.15 4.73 -8.59
CA TRP A 102 3.62 5.81 -9.44
C TRP A 102 2.13 5.67 -9.69
N TYR A 103 1.55 6.78 -10.08
CA TYR A 103 0.15 6.90 -10.37
C TYR A 103 -0.15 6.43 -11.79
N LEU A 104 -1.13 5.55 -11.93
CA LEU A 104 -1.69 5.11 -13.21
C LEU A 104 -2.98 5.88 -13.46
N PRO A 105 -3.01 6.79 -14.45
CA PRO A 105 -4.26 7.44 -14.83
C PRO A 105 -5.20 6.44 -15.49
N GLY A 106 -6.51 6.55 -15.22
CA GLY A 106 -7.53 5.67 -15.77
C GLY A 106 -8.90 6.05 -15.25
N PRO A 107 -9.96 5.31 -15.60
CA PRO A 107 -11.32 5.56 -15.11
C PRO A 107 -11.41 5.58 -13.59
N LEU A 108 -10.63 4.72 -12.95
CA LEU A 108 -10.39 4.72 -11.50
C LEU A 108 -8.90 4.78 -11.25
N ALA A 109 -8.41 5.99 -11.13
CA ALA A 109 -7.01 6.26 -10.91
C ALA A 109 -6.45 5.49 -9.71
N THR A 110 -5.36 4.75 -9.91
CA THR A 110 -4.75 3.91 -8.89
C THR A 110 -3.24 4.15 -8.80
N TRP A 111 -2.65 3.76 -7.68
CA TRP A 111 -1.19 3.73 -7.49
C TRP A 111 -0.68 2.32 -7.74
N THR A 112 0.49 2.22 -8.39
CA THR A 112 1.16 0.93 -8.55
C THR A 112 1.58 0.37 -7.19
N ALA A 113 1.83 -0.93 -7.16
CA ALA A 113 2.62 -1.51 -6.08
C ALA A 113 4.00 -0.85 -6.02
N ALA A 114 4.55 -0.74 -4.81
CA ALA A 114 5.89 -0.21 -4.65
C ALA A 114 6.93 -1.22 -5.12
N GLU A 115 7.84 -0.80 -6.00
CA GLU A 115 9.06 -1.53 -6.32
C GLU A 115 10.19 -1.14 -5.38
N SER A 116 11.12 -2.07 -5.09
CA SER A 116 12.33 -1.76 -4.34
C SER A 116 13.47 -1.38 -5.30
N LEU A 117 14.03 -0.21 -5.10
CA LEU A 117 15.20 0.27 -5.85
C LEU A 117 16.53 0.04 -5.09
N GLY A 118 16.48 -0.73 -3.99
CA GLY A 118 17.65 -1.10 -3.19
C GLY A 118 18.22 0.04 -2.37
N GLY A 119 19.50 -0.07 -1.99
CA GLY A 119 20.18 0.87 -1.10
C GLY A 119 19.79 0.69 0.37
N THR A 120 20.50 1.39 1.25
CA THR A 120 20.18 1.50 2.69
C THR A 120 20.16 2.98 3.05
N LEU A 121 18.97 3.55 3.13
CA LEU A 121 18.76 4.97 3.31
C LEU A 121 18.64 5.32 4.79
N THR A 122 19.25 6.45 5.19
CA THR A 122 19.11 7.03 6.54
C THR A 122 18.36 8.36 6.54
N SER A 123 17.82 8.76 5.38
CA SER A 123 17.05 10.00 5.21
C SER A 123 15.83 9.81 4.32
N GLN A 124 14.97 10.83 4.25
CA GLN A 124 14.04 10.99 3.14
C GLN A 124 14.84 11.10 1.83
N PRO A 125 14.41 10.49 0.72
CA PRO A 125 15.01 10.74 -0.58
C PRO A 125 14.66 12.13 -1.11
N ALA A 126 15.43 12.58 -2.10
CA ALA A 126 15.07 13.71 -2.97
C ALA A 126 15.03 13.23 -4.42
N VAL A 127 14.23 13.89 -5.25
CA VAL A 127 14.10 13.55 -6.66
C VAL A 127 14.07 14.82 -7.51
N ALA A 128 14.77 14.77 -8.64
CA ALA A 128 14.72 15.78 -9.68
C ALA A 128 14.53 15.12 -11.04
N SER A 129 13.98 15.88 -12.00
CA SER A 129 13.85 15.45 -13.38
C SER A 129 14.15 16.65 -14.30
N TRP A 130 14.97 16.45 -15.32
CA TRP A 130 15.23 17.48 -16.34
C TRP A 130 14.58 17.18 -17.70
N ALA A 131 13.96 16.01 -17.86
CA ALA A 131 13.32 15.60 -19.09
C ALA A 131 12.34 14.44 -18.85
N ALA A 132 11.41 14.22 -19.78
CA ALA A 132 10.55 13.05 -19.80
C ALA A 132 11.39 11.76 -19.85
N GLY A 133 11.01 10.74 -19.06
CA GLY A 133 11.74 9.48 -18.95
C GLY A 133 13.06 9.57 -18.17
N ARG A 134 13.28 10.67 -17.43
CA ARG A 134 14.46 10.85 -16.57
C ARG A 134 14.06 11.14 -15.14
N TYR A 135 14.61 10.38 -14.19
CA TYR A 135 14.66 10.73 -12.77
C TYR A 135 16.07 10.62 -12.24
N ASP A 136 16.44 11.52 -11.36
CA ASP A 136 17.63 11.49 -10.54
C ASP A 136 17.22 11.51 -9.09
N VAL A 137 17.54 10.43 -8.34
CA VAL A 137 17.13 10.21 -6.95
C VAL A 137 18.34 10.23 -6.06
N PHE A 138 18.25 10.96 -4.97
CA PHE A 138 19.33 11.18 -4.01
C PHE A 138 18.88 10.82 -2.61
N ALA A 139 19.77 10.22 -1.82
CA ALA A 139 19.50 9.92 -0.41
C ALA A 139 20.81 9.93 0.38
N ARG A 140 20.68 10.10 1.70
CA ARG A 140 21.82 9.91 2.59
C ARG A 140 21.95 8.42 2.92
N GLY A 141 23.17 7.89 2.77
CA GLY A 141 23.54 6.53 3.15
C GLY A 141 23.91 6.40 4.63
N THR A 142 24.30 5.19 5.04
CA THR A 142 24.76 4.88 6.41
C THR A 142 26.11 5.52 6.77
N ASP A 143 26.89 5.88 5.76
CA ASP A 143 28.17 6.60 5.85
C ASP A 143 27.99 8.13 5.92
N ASN A 144 26.74 8.62 5.98
CA ASN A 144 26.36 10.03 5.87
C ASN A 144 26.74 10.71 4.55
N ALA A 145 27.26 9.99 3.56
CA ALA A 145 27.44 10.52 2.22
C ALA A 145 26.09 10.64 1.49
N VAL A 146 26.04 11.51 0.49
CA VAL A 146 24.92 11.55 -0.45
C VAL A 146 25.14 10.51 -1.53
N TRP A 147 24.16 9.67 -1.74
CA TRP A 147 24.13 8.64 -2.77
C TRP A 147 23.14 9.00 -3.86
N HIS A 148 23.46 8.64 -5.09
CA HIS A 148 22.72 8.96 -6.30
C HIS A 148 22.34 7.70 -7.08
N LYS A 149 21.17 7.71 -7.66
CA LYS A 149 20.65 6.69 -8.56
C LYS A 149 19.77 7.38 -9.59
N TRP A 150 19.80 6.94 -10.85
CA TRP A 150 18.97 7.56 -11.89
C TRP A 150 18.23 6.54 -12.74
N PHE A 151 17.10 6.99 -13.30
CA PHE A 151 16.33 6.31 -14.33
C PHE A 151 16.54 7.00 -15.66
N SER A 152 16.89 6.24 -16.70
CA SER A 152 17.07 6.74 -18.07
C SER A 152 16.98 5.58 -19.05
N GLY A 153 16.41 5.80 -20.24
CA GLY A 153 16.27 4.75 -21.25
C GLY A 153 15.50 3.51 -20.76
N GLY A 154 14.51 3.69 -19.88
CA GLY A 154 13.68 2.60 -19.34
C GLY A 154 14.33 1.78 -18.23
N LYS A 155 15.51 2.16 -17.73
CA LYS A 155 16.28 1.38 -16.73
C LYS A 155 16.80 2.26 -15.59
N TRP A 156 16.86 1.67 -14.39
CA TRP A 156 17.54 2.24 -13.24
C TRP A 156 19.04 1.91 -13.27
N SER A 157 19.89 2.91 -12.93
CA SER A 157 21.31 2.71 -12.68
C SER A 157 21.60 1.92 -11.41
N GLY A 158 22.86 1.62 -11.12
CA GLY A 158 23.34 1.33 -9.77
C GLY A 158 23.32 2.58 -8.88
N TRP A 159 23.61 2.40 -7.58
CA TRP A 159 23.90 3.50 -6.67
C TRP A 159 25.36 3.95 -6.82
N GLU A 160 25.58 5.26 -6.88
CA GLU A 160 26.90 5.88 -6.83
C GLU A 160 27.01 6.85 -5.66
N SER A 161 28.18 6.94 -5.02
CA SER A 161 28.43 7.90 -3.94
C SER A 161 28.86 9.24 -4.51
N LEU A 162 28.22 10.31 -4.06
CA LEU A 162 28.61 11.69 -4.33
C LEU A 162 29.46 12.31 -3.20
N GLY A 163 29.77 11.49 -2.17
CA GLY A 163 30.50 11.93 -0.99
C GLY A 163 29.76 12.93 -0.13
N GLY A 164 30.48 13.74 0.60
CA GLY A 164 29.97 14.72 1.54
C GLY A 164 29.72 14.13 2.93
N ALA A 165 29.33 14.99 3.88
CA ALA A 165 28.97 14.64 5.26
C ALA A 165 27.63 15.31 5.59
N ALA A 166 26.54 14.72 5.12
CA ALA A 166 25.20 15.25 5.31
C ALA A 166 24.63 14.89 6.69
N SER A 167 24.01 15.86 7.37
CA SER A 167 23.26 15.66 8.60
C SER A 167 21.74 15.74 8.41
N SER A 168 21.27 15.83 7.14
CA SER A 168 19.86 15.92 6.78
C SER A 168 19.54 15.09 5.55
N SER A 169 18.26 15.06 5.17
CA SER A 169 17.84 14.69 3.85
C SER A 169 18.45 15.64 2.82
N PRO A 170 18.80 15.17 1.60
CA PRO A 170 19.13 16.05 0.49
C PRO A 170 17.90 16.73 -0.08
N ALA A 171 18.11 17.81 -0.85
CA ALA A 171 17.13 18.38 -1.77
C ALA A 171 17.76 18.50 -3.16
N ALA A 172 16.95 18.32 -4.21
CA ALA A 172 17.43 18.34 -5.59
C ALA A 172 16.49 19.13 -6.49
N ALA A 173 17.06 19.86 -7.43
CA ALA A 173 16.33 20.54 -8.49
C ALA A 173 17.07 20.43 -9.83
N ALA A 174 16.31 20.56 -10.90
CA ALA A 174 16.84 20.74 -12.25
C ALA A 174 16.25 22.04 -12.84
N TRP A 175 17.08 22.90 -13.41
CA TRP A 175 16.61 24.10 -14.11
C TRP A 175 16.65 23.99 -15.63
N GLY A 176 17.12 22.86 -16.14
CA GLY A 176 17.24 22.60 -17.57
C GLY A 176 17.85 21.24 -17.84
N VAL A 177 17.80 20.82 -19.10
CA VAL A 177 18.35 19.53 -19.54
C VAL A 177 19.84 19.44 -19.21
N GLY A 178 20.24 18.32 -18.58
CA GLY A 178 21.63 18.05 -18.22
C GLY A 178 22.16 18.85 -17.04
N ARG A 179 21.29 19.49 -16.27
CA ARG A 179 21.64 20.22 -15.05
C ARG A 179 20.92 19.69 -13.82
N LEU A 180 21.68 19.41 -12.76
CA LEU A 180 21.18 19.10 -11.43
C LEU A 180 21.87 19.97 -10.39
N ASP A 181 21.13 20.40 -9.39
CA ASP A 181 21.63 21.11 -8.24
C ASP A 181 21.16 20.43 -6.96
N LEU A 182 22.12 20.07 -6.09
CA LEU A 182 21.93 19.38 -4.83
C LEU A 182 22.23 20.28 -3.65
N PHE A 183 21.45 20.08 -2.58
CA PHE A 183 21.60 20.80 -1.33
C PHE A 183 21.47 19.85 -0.14
N VAL A 184 22.30 20.04 0.87
CA VAL A 184 22.25 19.34 2.16
C VAL A 184 22.58 20.28 3.31
N ARG A 185 22.15 19.94 4.51
CA ARG A 185 22.73 20.47 5.71
C ARG A 185 23.96 19.63 6.07
N GLY A 186 25.12 20.28 6.26
CA GLY A 186 26.32 19.65 6.74
C GLY A 186 26.28 19.36 8.25
N THR A 187 27.31 18.68 8.76
CA THR A 187 27.47 18.38 10.19
C THR A 187 27.70 19.63 11.05
N ASP A 188 28.14 20.73 10.43
CA ASP A 188 28.31 22.06 11.02
C ASP A 188 27.01 22.91 10.98
N ASN A 189 25.88 22.31 10.57
CA ASN A 189 24.58 22.96 10.41
C ASN A 189 24.53 24.07 9.34
N ARG A 190 25.49 24.13 8.42
CA ARG A 190 25.48 25.05 7.29
C ARG A 190 24.85 24.38 6.06
N LEU A 191 24.35 25.22 5.13
CA LEU A 191 23.90 24.77 3.81
C LEU A 191 25.10 24.48 2.91
N TYR A 192 25.12 23.32 2.30
CA TYR A 192 26.08 22.94 1.26
C TYR A 192 25.36 22.65 -0.06
N THR A 193 26.05 22.90 -1.16
CA THR A 193 25.58 22.64 -2.51
C THR A 193 26.60 21.88 -3.33
N LYS A 194 26.13 21.08 -4.27
CA LYS A 194 26.89 20.38 -5.30
C LYS A 194 26.04 20.37 -6.56
N HIS A 195 26.67 20.50 -7.73
CA HIS A 195 25.90 20.51 -8.97
C HIS A 195 26.52 19.57 -10.02
N TYR A 196 25.68 19.13 -10.94
CA TYR A 196 26.05 18.38 -12.12
C TYR A 196 25.74 19.21 -13.37
N ALA A 197 26.67 19.15 -14.35
CA ALA A 197 26.40 19.58 -15.71
C ALA A 197 26.95 18.53 -16.68
N THR A 198 26.26 18.27 -17.77
CA THR A 198 26.69 17.25 -18.77
C THR A 198 28.06 17.53 -19.35
N SER A 199 28.48 18.80 -19.41
CA SER A 199 29.79 19.22 -19.93
C SER A 199 30.94 19.02 -18.95
N THR A 200 30.71 19.00 -17.64
CA THR A 200 31.77 19.01 -16.62
C THR A 200 31.62 17.93 -15.55
N GLY A 201 30.53 17.19 -15.54
CA GLY A 201 30.20 16.22 -14.49
C GLY A 201 29.85 16.89 -13.16
N TRP A 202 30.04 16.18 -12.03
CA TRP A 202 29.79 16.68 -10.70
C TRP A 202 30.87 17.65 -10.21
N SER A 203 30.44 18.81 -9.67
CA SER A 203 31.33 19.75 -8.97
C SER A 203 31.78 19.18 -7.60
N GLY A 204 32.67 19.89 -6.91
CA GLY A 204 32.89 19.70 -5.47
C GLY A 204 31.70 20.20 -4.63
N TRP A 205 31.68 19.86 -3.33
CA TRP A 205 30.77 20.45 -2.34
C TRP A 205 31.24 21.85 -1.96
N GLY A 206 30.32 22.83 -2.02
CA GLY A 206 30.56 24.22 -1.63
C GLY A 206 29.62 24.66 -0.52
N SER A 207 30.13 25.43 0.47
CA SER A 207 29.30 25.97 1.55
C SER A 207 28.58 27.25 1.12
N LEU A 208 27.28 27.34 1.46
CA LEU A 208 26.46 28.54 1.29
C LEU A 208 26.12 29.23 2.63
N GLY A 209 26.74 28.73 3.72
CA GLY A 209 26.58 29.30 5.07
C GLY A 209 25.19 29.04 5.69
N GLY A 210 24.79 29.90 6.60
CA GLY A 210 23.54 29.77 7.35
C GLY A 210 23.68 28.98 8.67
N ALA A 211 22.61 28.93 9.44
CA ALA A 211 22.46 28.13 10.65
C ALA A 211 21.12 27.38 10.59
N LEU A 212 21.15 26.15 10.08
CA LEU A 212 19.99 25.36 9.73
C LEU A 212 19.63 24.38 10.85
N THR A 213 18.33 24.21 11.11
CA THR A 213 17.80 23.18 12.01
C THR A 213 16.99 22.11 11.27
N SER A 214 16.92 22.18 9.92
CA SER A 214 16.29 21.17 9.07
C SER A 214 17.14 20.87 7.85
N GLY A 215 16.81 19.84 7.09
CA GLY A 215 17.20 19.72 5.69
C GLY A 215 16.60 20.84 4.85
N PRO A 216 17.20 21.13 3.68
CA PRO A 216 16.71 22.12 2.74
C PRO A 216 15.55 21.59 1.90
N ALA A 217 14.79 22.52 1.29
CA ALA A 217 13.98 22.31 0.10
C ALA A 217 14.48 23.21 -1.01
N VAL A 218 14.29 22.81 -2.26
CA VAL A 218 14.67 23.62 -3.42
C VAL A 218 13.63 23.54 -4.52
N ALA A 219 13.40 24.66 -5.18
CA ALA A 219 12.62 24.74 -6.41
C ALA A 219 13.36 25.61 -7.44
N SER A 220 13.06 25.37 -8.71
CA SER A 220 13.48 26.21 -9.82
C SER A 220 12.28 26.55 -10.71
N TRP A 221 12.15 27.79 -11.13
CA TRP A 221 11.14 28.23 -12.09
C TRP A 221 11.71 28.61 -13.44
N GLY A 222 12.99 28.41 -13.65
CA GLY A 222 13.66 28.70 -14.93
C GLY A 222 15.16 28.55 -14.87
N SER A 223 15.78 28.62 -16.04
CA SER A 223 17.24 28.50 -16.19
C SER A 223 17.96 29.60 -15.39
N GLY A 224 19.01 29.20 -14.66
CA GLY A 224 19.80 30.11 -13.82
C GLY A 224 19.09 30.59 -12.55
N ARG A 225 17.96 29.97 -12.18
CA ARG A 225 17.26 30.28 -10.95
C ARG A 225 17.10 29.08 -10.04
N LEU A 226 17.47 29.26 -8.76
CA LEU A 226 17.22 28.31 -7.68
C LEU A 226 16.69 29.08 -6.47
N ASP A 227 15.70 28.52 -5.80
CA ASP A 227 15.13 29.04 -4.56
C ASP A 227 15.22 27.96 -3.48
N VAL A 228 16.01 28.20 -2.43
CA VAL A 228 16.30 27.26 -1.35
C VAL A 228 15.64 27.73 -0.06
N PHE A 229 14.94 26.81 0.60
CA PHE A 229 14.21 27.07 1.84
C PHE A 229 14.69 26.13 2.94
N VAL A 230 14.81 26.65 4.14
CA VAL A 230 15.25 25.89 5.34
C VAL A 230 14.47 26.34 6.56
N ARG A 231 14.49 25.53 7.61
CA ARG A 231 14.13 25.99 8.95
C ARG A 231 15.37 26.51 9.66
N GLY A 232 15.31 27.74 10.16
CA GLY A 232 16.35 28.36 10.98
C GLY A 232 16.25 28.00 12.47
N THR A 233 17.18 28.53 13.27
CA THR A 233 17.26 28.30 14.73
C THR A 233 16.05 28.85 15.50
N ASN A 234 15.34 29.82 14.93
CA ASN A 234 14.10 30.38 15.48
C ASN A 234 12.83 29.65 15.01
N SER A 235 12.98 28.45 14.40
CA SER A 235 11.90 27.65 13.82
C SER A 235 11.13 28.33 12.66
N ALA A 236 11.57 29.50 12.20
CA ALA A 236 10.99 30.17 11.03
C ALA A 236 11.55 29.58 9.73
N VAL A 237 10.81 29.80 8.64
CA VAL A 237 11.32 29.52 7.30
C VAL A 237 12.29 30.61 6.89
N TRP A 238 13.44 30.21 6.38
CA TRP A 238 14.43 31.07 5.76
C TRP A 238 14.62 30.71 4.31
N HIS A 239 14.83 31.73 3.49
CA HIS A 239 14.92 31.65 2.02
C HIS A 239 16.26 32.24 1.54
N LYS A 240 16.83 31.58 0.56
CA LYS A 240 18.02 32.04 -0.17
C LYS A 240 17.88 31.63 -1.63
N TRP A 241 18.28 32.48 -2.57
CA TRP A 241 18.12 32.19 -3.98
C TRP A 241 19.40 32.47 -4.78
N PHE A 242 19.51 31.75 -5.89
CA PHE A 242 20.49 31.99 -6.94
C PHE A 242 19.82 32.64 -8.14
N SER A 243 20.41 33.74 -8.63
CA SER A 243 19.93 34.46 -9.82
C SER A 243 21.06 35.31 -10.37
N GLY A 244 21.15 35.44 -11.70
CA GLY A 244 22.20 36.24 -12.35
C GLY A 244 23.63 35.80 -11.98
N GLY A 245 23.84 34.51 -11.75
CA GLY A 245 25.17 33.96 -11.41
C GLY A 245 25.57 34.15 -9.94
N LYS A 246 24.73 34.67 -9.06
CA LYS A 246 25.05 35.02 -7.67
C LYS A 246 24.00 34.49 -6.68
N TRP A 247 24.47 34.11 -5.48
CA TRP A 247 23.61 33.80 -4.35
C TRP A 247 23.22 35.07 -3.58
N SER A 248 21.94 35.16 -3.20
CA SER A 248 21.43 36.21 -2.32
C SER A 248 21.95 36.06 -0.87
N GLY A 249 21.66 37.01 -0.01
CA GLY A 249 21.66 36.82 1.43
C GLY A 249 20.50 35.91 1.88
N TRP A 250 20.46 35.55 3.16
CA TRP A 250 19.32 34.89 3.79
C TRP A 250 18.17 35.85 4.09
N GLN A 251 16.95 35.49 3.74
CA GLN A 251 15.74 36.23 4.02
C GLN A 251 14.80 35.39 4.89
N SER A 252 14.31 35.95 6.01
CA SER A 252 13.30 35.30 6.81
C SER A 252 11.93 35.42 6.14
N LEU A 253 11.20 34.30 6.05
CA LEU A 253 9.80 34.30 5.63
C LEU A 253 8.84 34.14 6.81
N GLY A 254 9.37 34.06 8.06
CA GLY A 254 8.56 33.89 9.27
C GLY A 254 7.94 32.50 9.39
N GLY A 255 6.88 32.41 10.18
CA GLY A 255 6.19 31.18 10.52
C GLY A 255 6.87 30.40 11.64
N GLN A 256 6.18 29.38 12.16
CA GLN A 256 6.71 28.41 13.12
C GLN A 256 6.45 27.03 12.51
N ILE A 257 7.50 26.32 12.11
CA ILE A 257 7.40 25.07 11.37
C ILE A 257 8.11 23.92 12.07
N VAL A 258 7.68 22.71 11.80
CA VAL A 258 8.27 21.45 12.27
C VAL A 258 8.78 20.66 11.08
N GLY A 259 10.01 20.12 11.18
CA GLY A 259 10.62 19.32 10.13
C GLY A 259 11.17 20.15 8.97
N GLU A 260 11.29 19.54 7.82
CA GLU A 260 11.82 20.10 6.58
C GLU A 260 10.69 20.75 5.78
N PRO A 261 10.92 21.92 5.14
CA PRO A 261 9.98 22.47 4.16
C PRO A 261 9.95 21.63 2.88
N ALA A 262 8.98 21.88 2.01
CA ALA A 262 8.97 21.42 0.62
C ALA A 262 8.63 22.59 -0.30
N ALA A 263 9.18 22.58 -1.50
CA ALA A 263 8.97 23.64 -2.49
C ALA A 263 8.81 23.07 -3.89
N ALA A 264 7.98 23.72 -4.70
CA ALA A 264 7.82 23.41 -6.11
C ALA A 264 7.46 24.67 -6.90
N SER A 265 7.64 24.64 -8.21
CA SER A 265 7.32 25.76 -9.09
C SER A 265 6.41 25.31 -10.23
N ALA A 266 5.27 25.97 -10.38
CA ALA A 266 4.32 25.75 -11.47
C ALA A 266 4.58 26.64 -12.70
N GLY A 267 5.74 27.28 -12.79
CA GLY A 267 6.16 28.13 -13.93
C GLY A 267 6.91 29.38 -13.48
N ALA A 268 7.29 30.21 -14.45
CA ALA A 268 8.13 31.37 -14.24
C ALA A 268 7.57 32.32 -13.16
N GLY A 269 8.39 32.65 -12.17
CA GLY A 269 8.07 33.52 -11.05
C GLY A 269 7.09 32.93 -10.02
N LYS A 270 6.59 31.69 -10.20
CA LYS A 270 5.63 31.05 -9.32
C LYS A 270 6.32 30.03 -8.45
N LEU A 271 6.36 30.28 -7.15
CA LEU A 271 6.91 29.38 -6.15
C LEU A 271 5.83 29.04 -5.14
N ASP A 272 5.68 27.78 -4.83
CA ASP A 272 4.85 27.28 -3.76
C ASP A 272 5.72 26.61 -2.69
N LEU A 273 5.47 26.95 -1.44
CA LEU A 273 6.14 26.43 -0.26
C LEU A 273 5.13 25.70 0.62
N PHE A 274 5.50 24.52 1.06
CA PHE A 274 4.71 23.67 1.94
C PHE A 274 5.49 23.36 3.21
N VAL A 275 4.81 23.45 4.36
CA VAL A 275 5.42 23.24 5.67
C VAL A 275 4.47 22.48 6.59
N ARG A 276 5.01 21.72 7.53
CA ARG A 276 4.26 21.19 8.66
C ARG A 276 4.29 22.22 9.77
N GLY A 277 3.11 22.64 10.23
CA GLY A 277 2.96 23.52 11.38
C GLY A 277 3.16 22.81 12.71
N THR A 278 3.23 23.57 13.80
CA THR A 278 3.36 23.04 15.17
C THR A 278 2.15 22.21 15.61
N ASN A 279 0.99 22.39 14.98
CA ASN A 279 -0.21 21.58 15.16
C ASN A 279 -0.24 20.34 14.25
N ASN A 280 0.87 20.02 13.57
CA ASN A 280 1.01 18.93 12.61
C ASN A 280 0.13 19.04 11.36
N ALA A 281 -0.54 20.15 11.08
CA ALA A 281 -1.27 20.35 9.83
C ALA A 281 -0.31 20.77 8.70
N LEU A 282 -0.71 20.49 7.46
CA LEU A 282 -0.05 21.03 6.27
C LEU A 282 -0.43 22.50 6.10
N PHE A 283 0.55 23.36 5.91
CA PHE A 283 0.38 24.76 5.52
C PHE A 283 1.08 25.01 4.19
N THR A 284 0.54 25.95 3.44
CA THR A 284 1.12 26.45 2.20
C THR A 284 1.19 27.95 2.17
N ARG A 285 2.16 28.48 1.44
CA ARG A 285 2.22 29.85 0.96
C ARG A 285 2.85 29.88 -0.43
N PHE A 286 2.58 30.89 -1.19
CA PHE A 286 3.11 31.04 -2.54
C PHE A 286 3.64 32.46 -2.77
N ASN A 287 4.60 32.55 -3.70
CA ASN A 287 5.12 33.84 -4.13
C ASN A 287 4.17 34.44 -5.18
N ILE A 288 3.84 35.71 -4.97
CA ILE A 288 3.05 36.52 -5.92
C ILE A 288 4.03 37.47 -6.62
N PRO A 289 4.25 37.32 -7.94
CA PRO A 289 5.15 38.22 -8.68
C PRO A 289 4.79 39.70 -8.47
N GLY A 290 5.80 40.48 -8.10
CA GLY A 290 5.64 41.92 -7.83
C GLY A 290 5.05 42.28 -6.46
N VAL A 291 4.50 41.33 -5.71
CA VAL A 291 3.88 41.54 -4.39
C VAL A 291 4.68 40.90 -3.27
N GLY A 292 5.21 39.72 -3.50
CA GLY A 292 5.93 38.94 -2.49
C GLY A 292 5.17 37.67 -2.05
N TRP A 293 5.42 37.22 -0.81
CA TRP A 293 4.87 35.98 -0.29
C TRP A 293 3.48 36.15 0.33
N SER A 294 2.54 35.28 -0.03
CA SER A 294 1.21 35.22 0.60
C SER A 294 1.33 34.85 2.09
N PRO A 295 0.30 35.08 2.90
CA PRO A 295 0.20 34.48 4.24
C PRO A 295 0.26 32.95 4.19
N LEU A 296 0.71 32.32 5.30
CA LEU A 296 0.59 30.88 5.48
C LEU A 296 -0.89 30.49 5.64
N THR A 297 -1.37 29.60 4.78
CA THR A 297 -2.75 29.08 4.78
C THR A 297 -2.74 27.60 5.09
N SER A 298 -3.61 27.16 6.00
CA SER A 298 -3.73 25.74 6.35
C SER A 298 -4.45 24.95 5.26
N LEU A 299 -3.89 23.80 4.90
CA LEU A 299 -4.52 22.78 4.07
C LEU A 299 -5.06 21.61 4.90
N GLY A 300 -4.94 21.69 6.24
CA GLY A 300 -5.40 20.65 7.18
C GLY A 300 -4.52 19.40 7.19
N GLY A 301 -5.11 18.28 7.61
CA GLY A 301 -4.45 16.99 7.77
C GLY A 301 -3.70 16.87 9.10
N THR A 302 -3.25 15.65 9.41
CA THR A 302 -2.39 15.33 10.56
C THR A 302 -1.16 14.61 10.06
N LEU A 303 -0.05 15.32 9.95
CA LEU A 303 1.20 14.87 9.36
C LEU A 303 2.11 14.26 10.41
N THR A 304 2.74 13.15 10.07
CA THR A 304 3.78 12.51 10.90
C THR A 304 5.20 12.74 10.37
N ALA A 305 5.33 13.29 9.15
CA ALA A 305 6.62 13.56 8.50
C ALA A 305 6.58 14.89 7.75
N SER A 306 7.74 15.32 7.22
CA SER A 306 7.86 16.48 6.33
C SER A 306 7.08 16.26 5.03
N PRO A 307 6.46 17.29 4.45
CA PRO A 307 5.78 17.20 3.16
C PRO A 307 6.75 17.08 1.99
N SER A 308 6.24 16.77 0.81
CA SER A 308 6.92 16.97 -0.47
C SER A 308 5.95 17.53 -1.52
N ALA A 309 6.47 18.09 -2.60
CA ALA A 309 5.65 18.70 -3.63
C ALA A 309 6.25 18.52 -5.03
N THR A 310 5.38 18.45 -6.04
CA THR A 310 5.75 18.36 -7.45
C THR A 310 4.67 18.97 -8.36
N VAL A 311 5.01 19.19 -9.62
CA VAL A 311 4.13 19.74 -10.65
C VAL A 311 3.97 18.73 -11.77
N PRO A 312 2.90 17.91 -11.78
CA PRO A 312 2.71 16.87 -12.80
C PRO A 312 2.30 17.42 -14.17
N ALA A 313 1.65 18.57 -14.20
CA ALA A 313 1.21 19.23 -15.42
C ALA A 313 1.22 20.75 -15.23
N ALA A 314 1.21 21.50 -16.32
CA ALA A 314 1.22 22.96 -16.28
C ALA A 314 0.12 23.51 -15.37
N GLY A 315 0.49 24.31 -14.39
CA GLY A 315 -0.42 24.92 -13.42
C GLY A 315 -0.98 23.98 -12.35
N VAL A 316 -0.72 22.67 -12.40
CA VAL A 316 -1.20 21.70 -11.41
C VAL A 316 -0.12 21.46 -10.36
N MET A 317 -0.41 21.80 -9.11
CA MET A 317 0.49 21.58 -7.97
C MET A 317 0.01 20.36 -7.17
N THR A 318 0.91 19.46 -6.80
CA THR A 318 0.61 18.31 -5.94
C THR A 318 1.48 18.35 -4.70
N ALA A 319 0.86 18.31 -3.53
CA ALA A 319 1.52 18.20 -2.25
C ALA A 319 1.25 16.83 -1.63
N PHE A 320 2.31 16.14 -1.21
CA PHE A 320 2.26 14.84 -0.56
C PHE A 320 2.64 14.92 0.91
N VAL A 321 2.00 14.11 1.73
CA VAL A 321 2.23 14.02 3.17
C VAL A 321 2.17 12.56 3.64
N ARG A 322 2.74 12.28 4.81
CA ARG A 322 2.52 11.02 5.52
C ARG A 322 1.53 11.25 6.66
N GLY A 323 0.42 10.53 6.65
CA GLY A 323 -0.64 10.60 7.65
C GLY A 323 -0.30 9.86 8.95
N ALA A 324 -1.16 10.01 9.97
CA ALA A 324 -1.01 9.37 11.29
C ALA A 324 -1.06 7.83 11.21
N ASN A 325 -1.80 7.28 10.26
CA ASN A 325 -1.88 5.84 9.98
C ASN A 325 -0.69 5.29 9.17
N GLY A 326 0.32 6.13 8.89
CA GLY A 326 1.52 5.74 8.16
C GLY A 326 1.39 5.71 6.64
N LEU A 327 0.21 5.91 6.09
CA LEU A 327 -0.02 5.98 4.65
C LEU A 327 0.38 7.33 4.09
N TYR A 328 0.65 7.37 2.79
CA TYR A 328 0.89 8.61 2.06
C TYR A 328 -0.41 9.14 1.49
N TYR A 329 -0.59 10.46 1.59
CA TYR A 329 -1.75 11.20 1.07
C TYR A 329 -1.27 12.35 0.21
N TYR A 330 -2.11 12.79 -0.71
CA TYR A 330 -1.85 13.97 -1.50
C TYR A 330 -3.10 14.81 -1.72
N ARG A 331 -2.86 16.08 -2.00
CA ARG A 331 -3.86 17.04 -2.52
C ARG A 331 -3.29 17.69 -3.76
N GLN A 332 -4.18 18.02 -4.69
CA GLN A 332 -3.82 18.72 -5.92
C GLN A 332 -4.50 20.09 -5.96
N ARG A 333 -3.74 21.10 -6.33
CA ARG A 333 -4.28 22.38 -6.73
C ARG A 333 -4.38 22.40 -8.24
N SER A 334 -5.59 22.59 -8.76
CA SER A 334 -5.85 22.73 -10.20
C SER A 334 -5.22 24.01 -10.76
N ALA A 335 -5.11 24.11 -12.08
CA ALA A 335 -4.68 25.32 -12.75
C ALA A 335 -5.58 26.54 -12.44
N ALA A 336 -6.85 26.31 -12.09
CA ALA A 336 -7.80 27.33 -11.61
C ALA A 336 -7.58 27.72 -10.13
N GLY A 337 -6.59 27.14 -9.44
CA GLY A 337 -6.22 27.51 -8.08
C GLY A 337 -6.96 26.75 -6.95
N MET A 338 -7.86 25.83 -7.28
CA MET A 338 -8.67 25.10 -6.29
C MET A 338 -7.98 23.83 -5.81
N TRP A 339 -7.94 23.61 -4.48
CA TRP A 339 -7.41 22.39 -3.88
C TRP A 339 -8.47 21.27 -3.84
N SER A 340 -8.08 20.06 -4.24
CA SER A 340 -8.88 18.85 -4.07
C SER A 340 -9.03 18.48 -2.59
N GLY A 341 -9.88 17.51 -2.26
CA GLY A 341 -9.81 16.76 -1.00
C GLY A 341 -8.53 15.95 -0.89
N TRP A 342 -8.27 15.36 0.30
CA TRP A 342 -7.18 14.43 0.52
C TRP A 342 -7.44 13.12 -0.24
N GLN A 343 -6.42 12.60 -0.90
CA GLN A 343 -6.44 11.33 -1.63
C GLN A 343 -5.29 10.46 -1.14
N ALA A 344 -5.52 9.15 -1.00
CA ALA A 344 -4.47 8.23 -0.59
C ALA A 344 -3.59 7.84 -1.78
N ALA A 345 -2.28 7.86 -1.59
CA ALA A 345 -1.29 7.28 -2.50
C ALA A 345 -0.98 5.85 -2.01
N ASP A 346 -1.93 4.94 -2.21
CA ASP A 346 -1.93 3.61 -1.61
C ASP A 346 -2.29 2.56 -2.65
N ALA A 347 -1.37 1.63 -2.92
CA ALA A 347 -1.61 0.49 -3.79
C ALA A 347 -2.68 -0.47 -3.23
N ALA A 348 -2.86 -0.51 -1.89
CA ALA A 348 -3.91 -1.30 -1.25
C ALA A 348 -5.31 -0.65 -1.35
N LEU A 349 -5.45 0.52 -1.97
CA LEU A 349 -6.73 1.22 -2.08
C LEU A 349 -7.81 0.38 -2.78
N ALA A 350 -7.41 -0.47 -3.72
CA ALA A 350 -8.33 -1.39 -4.41
C ALA A 350 -8.99 -2.42 -3.46
N PHE A 351 -8.45 -2.61 -2.26
CA PHE A 351 -8.90 -3.62 -1.30
C PHE A 351 -9.52 -3.00 -0.03
N ARG A 352 -9.81 -1.67 -0.05
CA ARG A 352 -10.36 -0.94 1.11
C ARG A 352 -11.86 -0.76 1.00
N GLY A 353 -12.53 -0.86 2.17
CA GLY A 353 -13.98 -0.71 2.30
C GLY A 353 -14.74 -1.96 1.90
N LEU A 354 -16.02 -1.78 1.59
CA LEU A 354 -16.91 -2.87 1.22
C LEU A 354 -16.60 -3.41 -0.16
N GLY A 355 -16.36 -4.72 -0.24
CA GLY A 355 -16.23 -5.49 -1.48
C GLY A 355 -17.42 -6.43 -1.72
N ALA A 356 -17.58 -6.85 -2.97
CA ALA A 356 -18.53 -7.89 -3.37
C ALA A 356 -17.88 -8.81 -4.41
N TRP A 357 -18.33 -10.05 -4.47
CA TRP A 357 -17.79 -11.09 -5.35
C TRP A 357 -18.79 -11.45 -6.42
N ALA A 358 -18.33 -11.60 -7.65
CA ALA A 358 -19.07 -12.21 -8.76
C ALA A 358 -18.21 -13.31 -9.36
N ASP A 359 -18.71 -14.53 -9.31
CA ASP A 359 -18.04 -15.72 -9.86
C ASP A 359 -18.27 -15.84 -11.36
N ILE A 360 -17.37 -16.54 -12.04
CA ILE A 360 -17.53 -16.89 -13.47
C ILE A 360 -18.81 -17.69 -13.76
N TYR A 361 -19.34 -18.38 -12.76
CA TYR A 361 -20.60 -19.13 -12.87
C TYR A 361 -21.84 -18.24 -12.77
N ASP A 362 -21.71 -17.05 -12.19
CA ASP A 362 -22.79 -16.09 -11.99
C ASP A 362 -23.06 -15.22 -13.24
N TYR A 363 -22.15 -15.19 -14.21
CA TYR A 363 -22.26 -14.34 -15.41
C TYR A 363 -23.53 -14.59 -16.22
N SER A 364 -24.03 -15.83 -16.21
CA SER A 364 -25.27 -16.18 -16.92
C SER A 364 -26.54 -15.81 -16.14
N ALA A 365 -26.45 -15.60 -14.83
CA ALA A 365 -27.57 -15.29 -13.94
C ALA A 365 -27.72 -13.79 -13.69
N LEU A 366 -26.66 -13.01 -13.93
CA LEU A 366 -26.59 -11.59 -13.60
C LEU A 366 -26.47 -10.71 -14.84
N ASN A 367 -27.23 -9.61 -14.85
CA ASN A 367 -26.98 -8.52 -15.80
C ASN A 367 -25.98 -7.55 -15.15
N PRO A 368 -24.79 -7.30 -15.75
CA PRO A 368 -23.76 -6.47 -15.16
C PRO A 368 -24.22 -5.06 -14.78
N ALA A 369 -25.02 -4.40 -15.64
CA ALA A 369 -25.48 -3.05 -15.39
C ALA A 369 -26.43 -2.96 -14.17
N THR A 370 -27.36 -3.90 -14.05
CA THR A 370 -28.31 -3.98 -12.94
C THR A 370 -27.60 -4.37 -11.64
N ALA A 371 -26.75 -5.39 -11.68
CA ALA A 371 -26.00 -5.85 -10.51
C ALA A 371 -25.07 -4.75 -9.97
N VAL A 372 -24.35 -4.07 -10.85
CA VAL A 372 -23.45 -2.98 -10.47
C VAL A 372 -24.22 -1.77 -9.92
N ALA A 373 -25.41 -1.45 -10.46
CA ALA A 373 -26.24 -0.38 -9.91
C ALA A 373 -26.70 -0.70 -8.48
N ASP A 374 -27.08 -1.94 -8.20
CA ASP A 374 -27.44 -2.42 -6.88
C ASP A 374 -26.23 -2.41 -5.92
N LEU A 375 -25.10 -2.95 -6.34
CA LEU A 375 -23.84 -2.88 -5.57
C LEU A 375 -23.46 -1.44 -5.20
N LYS A 376 -23.64 -0.51 -6.14
CA LYS A 376 -23.37 0.92 -5.91
C LYS A 376 -24.34 1.51 -4.88
N ALA A 377 -25.61 1.15 -4.93
CA ALA A 377 -26.62 1.59 -3.97
C ALA A 377 -26.26 1.16 -2.54
N HIS A 378 -25.65 -0.02 -2.38
CA HIS A 378 -25.13 -0.54 -1.11
C HIS A 378 -23.71 -0.06 -0.77
N GLY A 379 -23.17 0.91 -1.49
CA GLY A 379 -21.87 1.50 -1.16
C GLY A 379 -20.67 0.61 -1.45
N VAL A 380 -20.82 -0.45 -2.25
CA VAL A 380 -19.69 -1.30 -2.66
C VAL A 380 -18.66 -0.47 -3.41
N ARG A 381 -17.39 -0.64 -3.04
CA ARG A 381 -16.24 0.09 -3.62
C ARG A 381 -15.38 -0.77 -4.51
N THR A 382 -15.43 -2.09 -4.32
CA THR A 382 -14.61 -3.04 -5.07
C THR A 382 -15.42 -4.27 -5.43
N LEU A 383 -15.41 -4.60 -6.72
CA LEU A 383 -15.95 -5.85 -7.25
C LEU A 383 -14.79 -6.82 -7.49
N TYR A 384 -14.84 -7.98 -6.85
CA TYR A 384 -13.96 -9.10 -7.11
C TYR A 384 -14.61 -9.97 -8.20
N LEU A 385 -14.03 -9.98 -9.40
CA LEU A 385 -14.58 -10.61 -10.59
C LEU A 385 -13.77 -11.84 -10.96
N GLY A 386 -14.36 -13.02 -10.90
CA GLY A 386 -13.73 -14.28 -11.29
C GLY A 386 -13.34 -14.29 -12.77
N THR A 387 -12.13 -14.70 -13.10
CA THR A 387 -11.66 -14.68 -14.49
C THR A 387 -11.41 -16.07 -15.06
N ALA A 388 -10.85 -16.96 -14.27
CA ALA A 388 -10.57 -18.34 -14.61
C ALA A 388 -10.24 -19.17 -13.36
N ARG A 389 -10.26 -20.48 -13.53
CA ARG A 389 -9.73 -21.48 -12.60
C ARG A 389 -8.67 -22.32 -13.28
N TYR A 390 -7.98 -23.15 -12.52
CA TYR A 390 -6.95 -24.06 -13.00
C TYR A 390 -7.46 -25.00 -14.13
N ASP A 391 -8.74 -25.40 -14.12
CA ASP A 391 -9.40 -26.28 -15.09
C ASP A 391 -10.09 -25.55 -16.25
N SER A 392 -10.00 -24.22 -16.31
CA SER A 392 -10.64 -23.40 -17.35
C SER A 392 -10.04 -23.65 -18.73
N ALA A 393 -10.86 -23.51 -19.79
CA ALA A 393 -10.42 -23.67 -21.16
C ALA A 393 -9.58 -22.51 -21.71
N ALA A 394 -9.61 -21.33 -21.06
CA ALA A 394 -8.91 -20.13 -21.48
C ALA A 394 -8.30 -19.41 -20.27
N ASP A 395 -7.35 -18.50 -20.53
CA ASP A 395 -6.73 -17.69 -19.49
C ASP A 395 -7.69 -16.64 -18.89
N ILE A 396 -8.60 -16.11 -19.70
CA ILE A 396 -9.75 -15.29 -19.29
C ILE A 396 -11.00 -15.94 -19.92
N LEU A 397 -11.92 -16.41 -19.09
CA LEU A 397 -13.21 -16.94 -19.54
C LEU A 397 -14.18 -15.80 -19.84
N TYR A 398 -15.06 -16.03 -20.81
CA TYR A 398 -16.14 -15.11 -21.16
C TYR A 398 -15.70 -13.64 -21.30
N PRO A 399 -14.72 -13.33 -22.18
CA PRO A 399 -14.12 -11.99 -22.24
C PRO A 399 -15.11 -10.87 -22.56
N ASN A 400 -16.23 -11.17 -23.22
CA ASN A 400 -17.30 -10.19 -23.46
C ASN A 400 -18.08 -9.86 -22.20
N ASP A 401 -18.37 -10.86 -21.35
CA ASP A 401 -19.02 -10.64 -20.05
C ASP A 401 -18.07 -9.85 -19.13
N VAL A 402 -16.80 -10.23 -19.07
CA VAL A 402 -15.76 -9.48 -18.34
C VAL A 402 -15.71 -8.01 -18.80
N ALA A 403 -15.74 -7.75 -20.11
CA ALA A 403 -15.75 -6.40 -20.63
C ALA A 403 -16.99 -5.59 -20.20
N ALA A 404 -18.17 -6.23 -20.16
CA ALA A 404 -19.42 -5.60 -19.72
C ALA A 404 -19.40 -5.27 -18.22
N TRP A 405 -18.89 -6.19 -17.39
CA TRP A 405 -18.70 -5.96 -15.95
C TRP A 405 -17.72 -4.82 -15.67
N LEU A 406 -16.57 -4.80 -16.33
CA LEU A 406 -15.58 -3.71 -16.20
C LEU A 406 -16.19 -2.36 -16.59
N ALA A 407 -16.91 -2.28 -17.72
CA ALA A 407 -17.53 -1.05 -18.18
C ALA A 407 -18.58 -0.53 -17.19
N ALA A 408 -19.46 -1.41 -16.70
CA ALA A 408 -20.50 -1.06 -15.72
C ALA A 408 -19.88 -0.60 -14.39
N ALA A 409 -18.95 -1.37 -13.83
CA ALA A 409 -18.30 -1.08 -12.56
C ALA A 409 -17.53 0.26 -12.60
N HIS A 410 -16.73 0.50 -13.61
CA HIS A 410 -15.98 1.75 -13.77
C HIS A 410 -16.90 2.96 -13.96
N THR A 411 -17.99 2.82 -14.72
CA THR A 411 -18.99 3.88 -14.85
C THR A 411 -19.64 4.20 -13.50
N ALA A 412 -19.85 3.21 -12.65
CA ALA A 412 -20.39 3.39 -11.30
C ALA A 412 -19.34 3.89 -10.29
N GLY A 413 -18.05 3.94 -10.64
CA GLY A 413 -16.96 4.29 -9.74
C GLY A 413 -16.56 3.14 -8.80
N ILE A 414 -16.83 1.89 -9.17
CA ILE A 414 -16.44 0.67 -8.46
C ILE A 414 -15.18 0.09 -9.11
N ARG A 415 -14.15 -0.19 -8.31
CA ARG A 415 -12.92 -0.86 -8.76
C ARG A 415 -13.17 -2.33 -9.03
N VAL A 416 -12.39 -2.90 -9.95
CA VAL A 416 -12.51 -4.32 -10.30
C VAL A 416 -11.19 -5.04 -10.08
N VAL A 417 -11.19 -5.99 -9.15
CA VAL A 417 -10.11 -6.94 -8.93
C VAL A 417 -10.42 -8.21 -9.71
N GLY A 418 -9.63 -8.50 -10.73
CA GLY A 418 -9.73 -9.82 -11.39
C GLY A 418 -9.05 -10.87 -10.53
N TRP A 419 -9.67 -12.04 -10.33
CA TRP A 419 -9.07 -13.09 -9.53
C TRP A 419 -9.06 -14.44 -10.26
N TYR A 420 -8.06 -15.26 -9.89
CA TYR A 420 -7.77 -16.57 -10.45
C TYR A 420 -7.54 -17.60 -9.35
N VAL A 421 -8.09 -18.81 -9.53
CA VAL A 421 -7.94 -19.95 -8.62
C VAL A 421 -6.89 -20.93 -9.19
N PRO A 422 -5.66 -20.99 -8.65
CA PRO A 422 -4.64 -21.97 -9.00
C PRO A 422 -4.90 -23.32 -8.30
N ASP A 423 -4.40 -24.42 -8.88
CA ASP A 423 -4.27 -25.71 -8.22
C ASP A 423 -2.80 -26.12 -7.98
N TYR A 424 -1.86 -25.32 -8.50
CA TYR A 424 -0.42 -25.52 -8.41
C TYR A 424 0.10 -26.83 -9.01
N SER A 425 -0.70 -27.56 -9.80
CA SER A 425 -0.22 -28.72 -10.58
C SER A 425 0.64 -28.28 -11.77
N ASP A 426 0.41 -27.07 -12.29
CA ASP A 426 1.19 -26.42 -13.35
C ASP A 426 1.39 -24.94 -13.01
N LEU A 427 2.49 -24.63 -12.34
CA LEU A 427 2.81 -23.27 -11.92
C LEU A 427 2.98 -22.29 -13.11
N THR A 428 3.47 -22.78 -14.26
CA THR A 428 3.62 -21.93 -15.46
C THR A 428 2.26 -21.48 -15.97
N ARG A 429 1.29 -22.37 -16.02
CA ARG A 429 -0.10 -22.06 -16.36
C ARG A 429 -0.68 -21.06 -15.36
N ASP A 430 -0.49 -21.31 -14.06
CA ASP A 430 -1.08 -20.50 -13.00
C ASP A 430 -0.55 -19.05 -13.02
N VAL A 431 0.76 -18.89 -13.20
CA VAL A 431 1.39 -17.56 -13.39
C VAL A 431 0.89 -16.87 -14.65
N ARG A 432 0.85 -17.59 -15.80
CA ARG A 432 0.38 -17.03 -17.06
C ARG A 432 -1.06 -16.52 -16.96
N ARG A 433 -1.97 -17.29 -16.36
CA ARG A 433 -3.38 -16.93 -16.18
C ARG A 433 -3.55 -15.73 -15.27
N THR A 434 -2.80 -15.69 -14.19
CA THR A 434 -2.80 -14.53 -13.29
C THR A 434 -2.29 -13.27 -13.99
N LEU A 435 -1.23 -13.38 -14.79
CA LEU A 435 -0.69 -12.24 -15.56
C LEU A 435 -1.61 -11.85 -16.74
N ALA A 436 -2.43 -12.77 -17.26
CA ALA A 436 -3.46 -12.43 -18.24
C ALA A 436 -4.47 -11.42 -17.70
N ILE A 437 -4.82 -11.48 -16.41
CA ILE A 437 -5.65 -10.46 -15.74
C ILE A 437 -4.97 -9.09 -15.83
N ALA A 438 -3.70 -9.02 -15.47
CA ALA A 438 -2.94 -7.77 -15.44
C ALA A 438 -2.76 -7.14 -16.83
N SER A 439 -2.72 -7.96 -17.87
CA SER A 439 -2.56 -7.52 -19.25
C SER A 439 -3.87 -7.34 -20.02
N TYR A 440 -5.00 -7.77 -19.44
CA TYR A 440 -6.30 -7.71 -20.11
C TYR A 440 -6.70 -6.28 -20.47
N VAL A 441 -7.17 -6.10 -21.70
CA VAL A 441 -7.76 -4.86 -22.19
C VAL A 441 -9.04 -5.20 -22.92
N SER A 442 -10.16 -4.67 -22.47
CA SER A 442 -11.43 -4.84 -23.16
C SER A 442 -11.45 -4.09 -24.51
N PRO A 443 -12.37 -4.41 -25.43
CA PRO A 443 -12.52 -3.65 -26.68
C PRO A 443 -12.74 -2.15 -26.48
N ALA A 444 -13.30 -1.75 -25.34
CA ALA A 444 -13.49 -0.34 -24.94
C ALA A 444 -12.29 0.25 -24.17
N GLY A 445 -11.15 -0.44 -24.09
CA GLY A 445 -9.95 0.01 -23.41
C GLY A 445 -9.96 -0.14 -21.88
N GLN A 446 -10.99 -0.77 -21.30
CA GLN A 446 -11.08 -0.99 -19.84
C GLN A 446 -10.09 -2.08 -19.40
N ARG A 447 -9.57 -1.94 -18.19
CA ARG A 447 -8.60 -2.86 -17.57
C ARG A 447 -9.02 -3.19 -16.14
N PHE A 448 -8.48 -4.25 -15.57
CA PHE A 448 -8.58 -4.50 -14.13
C PHE A 448 -7.76 -3.49 -13.34
N ASP A 449 -8.22 -3.15 -12.14
CA ASP A 449 -7.55 -2.23 -11.22
C ASP A 449 -6.53 -2.95 -10.32
N ALA A 450 -6.73 -4.26 -10.11
CA ALA A 450 -5.85 -5.11 -9.29
C ALA A 450 -6.02 -6.58 -9.67
N VAL A 451 -5.13 -7.42 -9.12
CA VAL A 451 -5.08 -8.86 -9.36
C VAL A 451 -5.27 -9.60 -8.04
N GLY A 452 -6.13 -10.61 -8.02
CA GLY A 452 -6.33 -11.56 -6.92
C GLY A 452 -5.76 -12.94 -7.25
N ILE A 453 -5.06 -13.53 -6.30
CA ILE A 453 -4.61 -14.93 -6.35
C ILE A 453 -5.32 -15.66 -5.24
N ASP A 454 -6.22 -16.57 -5.60
CA ASP A 454 -7.06 -17.32 -4.67
C ASP A 454 -6.45 -18.67 -4.39
N SER A 455 -5.59 -18.71 -3.37
CA SER A 455 -4.76 -19.87 -3.02
C SER A 455 -5.48 -20.77 -2.04
N GLU A 456 -6.51 -21.47 -2.52
CA GLU A 456 -7.21 -22.51 -1.77
C GLU A 456 -6.36 -23.79 -1.62
N TYR A 457 -6.80 -24.71 -0.76
CA TYR A 457 -6.09 -25.96 -0.52
C TYR A 457 -6.08 -26.87 -1.76
N PRO A 458 -4.91 -27.28 -2.25
CA PRO A 458 -4.83 -28.12 -3.43
C PRO A 458 -4.97 -29.61 -3.11
N LEU A 459 -5.84 -30.29 -3.81
CA LEU A 459 -5.88 -31.77 -3.83
C LEU A 459 -4.74 -32.37 -4.66
N THR A 460 -4.02 -31.55 -5.43
CA THR A 460 -3.11 -31.96 -6.51
C THR A 460 -1.63 -31.87 -6.14
N VAL A 461 -1.28 -31.21 -5.04
CA VAL A 461 0.12 -31.03 -4.62
C VAL A 461 0.52 -32.04 -3.53
N PRO A 462 1.70 -32.65 -3.65
CA PRO A 462 2.05 -33.83 -2.83
C PRO A 462 2.29 -33.55 -1.35
N SER A 463 2.48 -32.28 -0.94
CA SER A 463 2.71 -31.94 0.47
C SER A 463 2.46 -30.47 0.77
N PRO A 464 2.18 -30.09 2.04
CA PRO A 464 2.12 -28.69 2.46
C PRO A 464 3.38 -27.88 2.13
N SER A 465 4.56 -28.47 2.20
CA SER A 465 5.81 -27.79 1.87
C SER A 465 5.93 -27.46 0.38
N ALA A 466 5.54 -28.39 -0.50
CA ALA A 466 5.53 -28.13 -1.94
C ALA A 466 4.51 -27.04 -2.31
N TRP A 467 3.35 -27.06 -1.66
CA TRP A 467 2.33 -26.03 -1.85
C TRP A 467 2.81 -24.66 -1.35
N ASN A 468 3.42 -24.59 -0.15
CA ASN A 468 4.00 -23.36 0.38
C ASN A 468 5.01 -22.74 -0.59
N GLN A 469 5.86 -23.58 -1.19
CA GLN A 469 6.83 -23.13 -2.19
C GLN A 469 6.16 -22.65 -3.48
N ALA A 470 5.12 -23.34 -3.95
CA ALA A 470 4.37 -22.96 -5.13
C ALA A 470 3.69 -21.60 -4.95
N VAL A 471 3.00 -21.38 -3.82
CA VAL A 471 2.38 -20.08 -3.46
C VAL A 471 3.44 -18.97 -3.44
N ALA A 472 4.57 -19.19 -2.77
CA ALA A 472 5.63 -18.18 -2.68
C ALA A 472 6.20 -17.85 -4.07
N THR A 473 6.42 -18.87 -4.91
CA THR A 473 6.95 -18.69 -6.27
C THR A 473 5.95 -18.01 -7.18
N HIS A 474 4.67 -18.39 -7.12
CA HIS A 474 3.59 -17.77 -7.88
C HIS A 474 3.51 -16.27 -7.59
N LEU A 475 3.40 -15.91 -6.32
CA LEU A 475 3.36 -14.50 -5.89
C LEU A 475 4.59 -13.71 -6.36
N ALA A 476 5.79 -14.28 -6.24
CA ALA A 476 7.02 -13.62 -6.66
C ALA A 476 7.07 -13.39 -8.19
N GLN A 477 6.67 -14.39 -8.99
CA GLN A 477 6.66 -14.28 -10.45
C GLN A 477 5.55 -13.33 -10.93
N VAL A 478 4.36 -13.36 -10.33
CA VAL A 478 3.30 -12.39 -10.61
C VAL A 478 3.76 -10.99 -10.25
N ARG A 479 4.38 -10.80 -9.07
CA ARG A 479 4.91 -9.50 -8.67
C ARG A 479 5.96 -8.96 -9.65
N ALA A 480 6.82 -9.82 -10.18
CA ALA A 480 7.80 -9.45 -11.19
C ALA A 480 7.17 -9.11 -12.57
N GLY A 481 6.01 -9.69 -12.88
CA GLY A 481 5.33 -9.55 -14.17
C GLY A 481 4.27 -8.45 -14.22
N THR A 482 3.89 -7.83 -13.09
CA THR A 482 2.88 -6.76 -13.08
C THR A 482 3.19 -5.65 -12.08
N VAL A 483 2.77 -4.43 -12.44
CA VAL A 483 2.79 -3.25 -11.56
C VAL A 483 1.44 -3.04 -10.84
N LEU A 484 0.40 -3.76 -11.24
CA LEU A 484 -0.90 -3.68 -10.57
C LEU A 484 -0.81 -4.16 -9.12
N PRO A 485 -1.64 -3.62 -8.22
CA PRO A 485 -1.79 -4.17 -6.89
C PRO A 485 -2.19 -5.65 -6.92
N VAL A 486 -1.64 -6.43 -5.98
CA VAL A 486 -1.93 -7.86 -5.83
C VAL A 486 -2.52 -8.12 -4.46
N VAL A 487 -3.64 -8.86 -4.39
CA VAL A 487 -4.16 -9.43 -3.14
C VAL A 487 -3.94 -10.93 -3.11
N ALA A 488 -3.37 -11.42 -2.01
CA ALA A 488 -3.31 -12.85 -1.73
C ALA A 488 -4.59 -13.25 -0.96
N ILE A 489 -5.46 -14.00 -1.60
CA ILE A 489 -6.63 -14.61 -1.02
C ILE A 489 -6.16 -15.96 -0.49
N VAL A 490 -6.38 -16.22 0.81
CA VAL A 490 -5.74 -17.34 1.49
C VAL A 490 -6.67 -17.95 2.53
N LEU A 491 -6.45 -19.21 2.82
CA LEU A 491 -7.09 -19.88 3.95
C LEU A 491 -6.81 -19.11 5.25
N PRO A 492 -7.76 -19.11 6.18
CA PRO A 492 -7.68 -18.28 7.39
C PRO A 492 -6.54 -18.73 8.32
N PRO A 493 -5.72 -17.82 8.86
CA PRO A 493 -4.59 -18.17 9.72
C PRO A 493 -4.98 -18.90 10.99
N VAL A 494 -6.17 -18.67 11.54
CA VAL A 494 -6.70 -19.41 12.67
C VAL A 494 -6.80 -20.90 12.35
N LEU A 495 -7.26 -21.26 11.15
CA LEU A 495 -7.35 -22.64 10.69
C LEU A 495 -5.95 -23.23 10.43
N MET A 496 -5.05 -22.43 9.87
CA MET A 496 -3.74 -22.88 9.39
C MET A 496 -2.71 -23.04 10.52
N GLN A 497 -2.69 -22.13 11.48
CA GLN A 497 -1.63 -22.05 12.48
C GLN A 497 -2.13 -21.84 13.92
N GLY A 498 -3.39 -21.51 14.10
CA GLY A 498 -3.91 -21.13 15.40
C GLY A 498 -4.77 -22.18 16.08
N TRP A 499 -5.30 -23.23 15.32
CA TRP A 499 -6.43 -23.86 15.91
C TRP A 499 -7.10 -25.03 15.16
N PRO A 500 -7.38 -26.12 15.80
CA PRO A 500 -7.02 -26.52 17.17
C PRO A 500 -5.57 -26.98 17.31
N ASP A 501 -4.81 -27.07 16.23
CA ASP A 501 -3.44 -27.58 16.16
C ASP A 501 -2.53 -26.58 15.43
N PRO A 502 -1.63 -25.87 16.15
CA PRO A 502 -0.68 -24.93 15.55
C PRO A 502 0.29 -25.55 14.55
N SER A 503 0.47 -26.87 14.58
CA SER A 503 1.35 -27.60 13.67
C SER A 503 0.67 -28.02 12.37
N ARG A 504 -0.63 -27.84 12.24
CA ARG A 504 -1.44 -28.34 11.12
C ARG A 504 -0.90 -27.88 9.76
N TRP A 505 -0.35 -26.66 9.71
CA TRP A 505 0.30 -26.14 8.50
C TRP A 505 1.57 -25.39 8.84
N ALA A 506 2.58 -26.14 9.23
CA ALA A 506 3.88 -25.58 9.57
C ALA A 506 4.47 -24.80 8.36
N ASN A 507 5.07 -23.66 8.66
CA ASN A 507 5.82 -22.84 7.69
C ASN A 507 4.96 -22.29 6.52
N PHE A 508 3.67 -22.02 6.74
CA PHE A 508 2.86 -21.31 5.74
C PHE A 508 3.58 -20.02 5.28
N PRO A 509 3.61 -19.69 3.98
CA PRO A 509 4.54 -18.71 3.41
C PRO A 509 4.17 -17.24 3.66
N TRP A 510 3.83 -16.87 4.90
CA TRP A 510 3.40 -15.52 5.29
C TRP A 510 4.39 -14.44 4.90
N SER A 511 5.69 -14.70 5.06
CA SER A 511 6.74 -13.75 4.68
C SER A 511 6.79 -13.49 3.18
N ALA A 512 6.56 -14.53 2.35
CA ALA A 512 6.49 -14.39 0.90
C ALA A 512 5.24 -13.60 0.47
N ILE A 513 4.09 -13.82 1.13
CA ILE A 513 2.88 -13.03 0.94
C ILE A 513 3.16 -11.57 1.29
N GLY A 514 3.73 -11.31 2.48
CA GLY A 514 4.08 -9.96 2.92
C GLY A 514 5.07 -9.22 2.01
N ALA A 515 5.93 -9.95 1.29
CA ALA A 515 6.91 -9.37 0.37
C ALA A 515 6.34 -9.07 -1.02
N ASN A 516 5.36 -9.84 -1.50
CA ASN A 516 4.94 -9.82 -2.90
C ASN A 516 3.49 -9.36 -3.12
N ALA A 517 2.65 -9.31 -2.09
CA ALA A 517 1.29 -8.79 -2.17
C ALA A 517 1.17 -7.37 -1.58
N ASN A 518 0.08 -6.68 -1.87
CA ASN A 518 -0.29 -5.37 -1.34
C ASN A 518 -1.38 -5.45 -0.26
N ALA A 519 -2.14 -6.52 -0.29
CA ALA A 519 -3.12 -6.87 0.73
C ALA A 519 -3.17 -8.39 0.89
N VAL A 520 -3.70 -8.84 2.02
CA VAL A 520 -4.05 -10.23 2.26
C VAL A 520 -5.54 -10.31 2.55
N ALA A 521 -6.20 -11.31 1.97
CA ALA A 521 -7.64 -11.53 2.15
C ALA A 521 -7.86 -12.95 2.73
N PRO A 522 -7.93 -13.09 4.07
CA PRO A 522 -8.23 -14.36 4.69
C PRO A 522 -9.70 -14.72 4.50
N GLU A 523 -9.96 -15.96 4.09
CA GLU A 523 -11.29 -16.56 3.99
C GLU A 523 -11.86 -16.89 5.37
N SER A 524 -12.40 -15.89 6.03
CA SER A 524 -12.96 -16.05 7.37
C SER A 524 -14.35 -16.69 7.33
N TYR A 525 -14.45 -17.88 6.72
CA TYR A 525 -15.71 -18.61 6.54
C TYR A 525 -16.12 -19.35 7.83
N TRP A 526 -16.55 -18.61 8.88
CA TRP A 526 -17.03 -19.25 10.11
C TRP A 526 -18.19 -20.23 9.87
N THR A 527 -18.98 -20.01 8.82
CA THR A 527 -20.09 -20.91 8.44
C THR A 527 -19.63 -22.30 8.02
N SER A 528 -18.34 -22.44 7.66
CA SER A 528 -17.77 -23.70 7.14
C SER A 528 -16.68 -24.28 8.04
N TYR A 529 -15.95 -23.46 8.81
CA TYR A 529 -14.71 -23.87 9.47
C TYR A 529 -14.75 -23.88 10.99
N THR A 530 -15.83 -23.39 11.63
CA THR A 530 -15.84 -23.30 13.09
C THR A 530 -16.18 -24.66 13.73
N PRO A 531 -15.23 -25.29 14.45
CA PRO A 531 -15.57 -26.42 15.30
C PRO A 531 -16.43 -25.95 16.46
N ALA A 532 -17.49 -26.70 16.76
CA ALA A 532 -18.49 -26.39 17.80
C ALA A 532 -17.93 -26.15 19.20
N ASN A 533 -16.66 -26.54 19.46
CA ASN A 533 -16.03 -26.49 20.77
C ASN A 533 -15.31 -25.18 21.12
N ARG A 534 -15.24 -24.19 20.20
CA ARG A 534 -14.61 -22.89 20.49
C ARG A 534 -15.57 -21.69 20.47
N CYS A 535 -16.69 -21.86 19.85
CA CYS A 535 -17.77 -20.93 20.11
C CYS A 535 -18.26 -21.21 21.52
N ALA A 536 -18.52 -20.20 22.33
CA ALA A 536 -19.22 -20.41 23.58
C ALA A 536 -20.41 -21.33 23.27
N ALA A 537 -20.56 -22.43 24.00
CA ALA A 537 -21.38 -23.56 23.62
C ALA A 537 -22.74 -23.14 23.08
N GLY A 538 -22.93 -23.23 21.75
CA GLY A 538 -24.18 -22.96 21.08
C GLY A 538 -24.44 -21.51 20.66
N ASP A 539 -23.45 -20.58 20.73
CA ASP A 539 -23.62 -19.21 20.23
C ASP A 539 -22.87 -18.98 18.88
N PRO A 540 -23.58 -19.12 17.75
CA PRO A 540 -22.97 -18.90 16.43
C PRO A 540 -22.51 -17.45 16.18
N GLN A 541 -23.09 -16.47 16.88
CA GLN A 541 -22.73 -15.05 16.75
C GLN A 541 -21.35 -14.79 17.34
N TYR A 542 -21.03 -15.45 18.45
CA TYR A 542 -19.70 -15.38 19.04
C TYR A 542 -18.65 -15.96 18.09
N CYS A 543 -18.98 -17.02 17.37
CA CYS A 543 -18.10 -17.62 16.38
C CYS A 543 -17.77 -16.66 15.23
N ALA A 544 -18.75 -15.97 14.67
CA ALA A 544 -18.56 -15.01 13.61
C ALA A 544 -17.62 -13.86 14.04
N TYR A 545 -17.81 -13.34 15.25
CA TYR A 545 -16.97 -12.29 15.81
C TYR A 545 -15.54 -12.77 16.05
N GLN A 546 -15.37 -13.77 16.91
CA GLN A 546 -14.03 -14.18 17.36
C GLN A 546 -13.17 -14.74 16.20
N TYR A 547 -13.78 -15.53 15.33
CA TYR A 547 -13.10 -16.09 14.17
C TYR A 547 -12.62 -15.00 13.22
N THR A 548 -13.47 -14.02 12.93
CA THR A 548 -13.10 -12.88 12.09
C THR A 548 -12.04 -12.01 12.74
N HIS A 549 -12.22 -11.68 14.02
CA HIS A 549 -11.29 -10.88 14.81
C HIS A 549 -9.87 -11.45 14.76
N ASP A 550 -9.73 -12.75 15.09
CA ASP A 550 -8.43 -13.40 15.16
C ASP A 550 -7.78 -13.55 13.76
N ASN A 551 -8.58 -13.84 12.73
CA ASN A 551 -8.08 -13.93 11.36
C ASN A 551 -7.54 -12.58 10.85
N VAL A 552 -8.19 -11.47 11.17
CA VAL A 552 -7.70 -10.13 10.80
C VAL A 552 -6.38 -9.82 11.52
N LEU A 553 -6.34 -10.01 12.85
CA LEU A 553 -5.14 -9.71 13.63
C LEU A 553 -3.94 -10.56 13.22
N LEU A 554 -4.12 -11.86 13.07
CA LEU A 554 -3.05 -12.79 12.71
C LEU A 554 -2.55 -12.54 11.27
N SER A 555 -3.47 -12.32 10.31
CA SER A 555 -3.08 -11.99 8.94
C SER A 555 -2.23 -10.72 8.88
N GLY A 556 -2.64 -9.66 9.58
CA GLY A 556 -1.88 -8.42 9.69
C GLY A 556 -0.53 -8.62 10.38
N GLN A 557 -0.48 -9.37 11.47
CA GLN A 557 0.73 -9.67 12.21
C GLN A 557 1.75 -10.46 11.37
N TYR A 558 1.32 -11.50 10.67
CA TYR A 558 2.21 -12.37 9.91
C TYR A 558 2.72 -11.73 8.61
N THR A 559 1.87 -10.96 7.93
CA THR A 559 2.23 -10.37 6.63
C THR A 559 2.66 -8.91 6.75
N GLY A 560 2.14 -8.18 7.75
CA GLY A 560 2.26 -6.72 7.88
C GLY A 560 1.55 -5.95 6.76
N LEU A 561 0.59 -6.57 6.07
CA LEU A 561 -0.19 -5.99 4.99
C LEU A 561 -1.53 -5.44 5.49
N ALA A 562 -2.20 -4.66 4.64
CA ALA A 562 -3.61 -4.36 4.78
C ALA A 562 -4.43 -5.65 4.68
N VAL A 563 -5.40 -5.83 5.57
CA VAL A 563 -6.26 -7.03 5.60
C VAL A 563 -7.64 -6.68 5.06
N HIS A 564 -8.06 -7.37 4.01
CA HIS A 564 -9.44 -7.37 3.51
C HIS A 564 -10.08 -8.70 3.87
N VAL A 565 -10.90 -8.74 4.91
CA VAL A 565 -11.43 -10.02 5.39
C VAL A 565 -12.64 -10.47 4.57
N ILE A 566 -12.68 -11.75 4.18
CA ILE A 566 -13.81 -12.34 3.46
C ILE A 566 -14.67 -13.07 4.47
N GLY A 567 -15.94 -12.64 4.62
CA GLY A 567 -16.91 -13.23 5.52
C GLY A 567 -17.47 -14.56 5.01
N GLY A 568 -18.29 -15.20 5.80
CA GLY A 568 -18.88 -16.49 5.50
C GLY A 568 -19.74 -16.51 4.23
N SER A 569 -20.17 -17.71 3.83
CA SER A 569 -21.10 -17.89 2.69
C SER A 569 -22.41 -17.13 2.91
N GLY A 570 -22.80 -16.30 1.96
CA GLY A 570 -23.97 -15.42 2.07
C GLY A 570 -25.27 -16.19 2.34
N SER A 571 -25.42 -17.39 1.75
CA SER A 571 -26.60 -18.25 1.95
C SER A 571 -26.66 -18.94 3.33
N ALA A 572 -25.53 -19.11 4.02
CA ALA A 572 -25.44 -19.82 5.30
C ALA A 572 -25.34 -18.89 6.52
N ALA A 573 -24.97 -17.62 6.32
CA ALA A 573 -24.83 -16.66 7.40
C ALA A 573 -26.17 -16.01 7.79
N THR A 574 -26.45 -15.92 9.08
CA THR A 574 -27.57 -15.12 9.58
C THR A 574 -27.20 -13.63 9.61
N VAL A 575 -28.20 -12.74 9.56
CA VAL A 575 -28.00 -11.28 9.64
C VAL A 575 -27.25 -10.89 10.93
N ALA A 576 -27.53 -11.55 12.05
CA ALA A 576 -26.85 -11.30 13.33
C ALA A 576 -25.36 -11.69 13.28
N GLN A 577 -25.04 -12.81 12.63
CA GLN A 577 -23.63 -13.21 12.41
C GLN A 577 -22.88 -12.22 11.51
N VAL A 578 -23.57 -11.64 10.51
CA VAL A 578 -22.98 -10.59 9.66
C VAL A 578 -22.71 -9.32 10.47
N ALA A 579 -23.59 -8.94 11.39
CA ALA A 579 -23.34 -7.82 12.29
C ALA A 579 -22.10 -8.04 13.18
N ASP A 580 -21.93 -9.24 13.71
CA ASP A 580 -20.76 -9.63 14.50
C ASP A 580 -19.47 -9.66 13.67
N TYR A 581 -19.51 -10.15 12.45
CA TYR A 581 -18.41 -10.08 11.49
C TYR A 581 -17.98 -8.64 11.23
N VAL A 582 -18.92 -7.75 10.93
CA VAL A 582 -18.64 -6.33 10.66
C VAL A 582 -18.06 -5.65 11.89
N ARG A 583 -18.60 -5.94 13.08
CA ARG A 583 -18.05 -5.44 14.34
C ARG A 583 -16.59 -5.85 14.54
N ALA A 584 -16.27 -7.12 14.35
CA ALA A 584 -14.91 -7.66 14.46
C ALA A 584 -13.95 -7.01 13.46
N ALA A 585 -14.36 -6.88 12.19
CA ALA A 585 -13.57 -6.24 11.15
C ALA A 585 -13.25 -4.78 11.48
N ARG A 586 -14.21 -4.03 12.02
CA ARG A 586 -14.03 -2.62 12.42
C ARG A 586 -13.14 -2.47 13.65
N GLU A 587 -13.35 -3.26 14.69
CA GLU A 587 -12.58 -3.23 15.94
C GLU A 587 -11.10 -3.60 15.71
N THR A 588 -10.83 -4.49 14.76
CA THR A 588 -9.46 -4.87 14.36
C THR A 588 -8.84 -3.95 13.30
N ALA A 589 -9.56 -2.90 12.91
CA ALA A 589 -9.13 -1.96 11.87
C ALA A 589 -8.79 -2.66 10.53
N ALA A 590 -9.58 -3.66 10.14
CA ALA A 590 -9.48 -4.26 8.81
C ALA A 590 -9.57 -3.16 7.74
N ALA A 591 -8.77 -3.27 6.69
CA ALA A 591 -8.78 -2.30 5.60
C ALA A 591 -10.09 -2.34 4.81
N GLY A 592 -10.72 -3.51 4.73
CA GLY A 592 -11.99 -3.74 4.10
C GLY A 592 -12.55 -5.10 4.47
N GLY A 593 -13.72 -5.39 3.94
CA GLY A 593 -14.35 -6.68 4.08
C GLY A 593 -15.39 -6.92 3.00
N SER A 594 -15.70 -8.18 2.78
CA SER A 594 -16.66 -8.62 1.75
C SER A 594 -17.32 -9.93 2.14
N PHE A 595 -18.41 -10.24 1.45
CA PHE A 595 -19.10 -11.53 1.56
C PHE A 595 -19.02 -12.28 0.23
N TYR A 596 -18.79 -13.57 0.28
CA TYR A 596 -18.85 -14.46 -0.86
C TYR A 596 -20.24 -15.14 -0.89
N ASP A 597 -21.07 -14.96 -1.92
CA ASP A 597 -20.93 -14.06 -3.04
C ASP A 597 -22.09 -13.04 -3.06
N TYR A 598 -22.10 -12.13 -4.05
CA TYR A 598 -23.16 -11.13 -4.23
C TYR A 598 -24.52 -11.77 -4.40
N LEU A 599 -24.63 -12.80 -5.27
CA LEU A 599 -25.89 -13.46 -5.62
C LEU A 599 -26.56 -14.15 -4.43
N THR A 600 -25.78 -14.64 -3.48
CA THR A 600 -26.27 -15.38 -2.29
C THR A 600 -26.35 -14.52 -1.03
N THR A 601 -25.86 -13.27 -1.06
CA THR A 601 -25.91 -12.38 0.10
C THR A 601 -27.34 -12.05 0.48
N ASN A 602 -27.69 -12.33 1.75
CA ASN A 602 -29.00 -12.01 2.30
C ASN A 602 -29.25 -10.49 2.27
N PRO A 603 -30.38 -10.02 1.66
CA PRO A 603 -30.67 -8.58 1.59
C PRO A 603 -30.67 -7.86 2.94
N GLY A 604 -31.06 -8.52 4.03
CA GLY A 604 -31.04 -7.96 5.38
C GLY A 604 -29.64 -7.72 5.95
N SER A 605 -28.59 -8.22 5.30
CA SER A 605 -27.19 -8.06 5.71
C SER A 605 -26.57 -6.74 5.24
N TRP A 606 -27.09 -6.13 4.17
CA TRP A 606 -26.50 -4.92 3.58
C TRP A 606 -26.35 -3.75 4.55
N PRO A 607 -27.32 -3.41 5.43
CA PRO A 607 -27.17 -2.30 6.38
C PRO A 607 -25.98 -2.46 7.35
N TYR A 608 -25.55 -3.69 7.60
CA TYR A 608 -24.36 -3.97 8.39
C TYR A 608 -23.09 -3.90 7.53
N LEU A 609 -23.11 -4.55 6.36
CA LEU A 609 -21.96 -4.57 5.44
C LEU A 609 -21.54 -3.17 5.01
N GLU A 610 -22.47 -2.26 4.77
CA GLU A 610 -22.22 -0.85 4.42
C GLU A 610 -21.34 -0.12 5.46
N GLN A 611 -21.33 -0.58 6.72
CA GLN A 611 -20.49 -0.03 7.80
C GLN A 611 -19.01 -0.42 7.68
N LEU A 612 -18.63 -1.29 6.73
CA LEU A 612 -17.23 -1.57 6.39
C LEU A 612 -16.58 -0.44 5.59
N ASN A 613 -17.37 0.49 5.08
CA ASN A 613 -16.84 1.71 4.48
C ASN A 613 -16.33 2.67 5.56
N PRO A 614 -15.16 3.32 5.36
CA PRO A 614 -14.62 4.29 6.30
C PRO A 614 -15.45 5.58 6.36
#